data_8559fda4cd030f0480ab83bfe17483ce
#
_entry.id   8559fda4cd030f0480ab83bfe17483ce
#
_cell.length_a   1.000
_cell.length_b   1.000
_cell.length_c   1.000
_cell.angle_alpha   90.00
_cell.angle_beta   90.00
_cell.angle_gamma   90.00
#
_symmetry.space_group_name_H-M   'P 1'
#
loop_
_entity.id
_entity.type
_entity.pdbx_description
1 polymer ?
#
loop_
_entity_poly.entity_id
_entity_poly.type
_entity_poly.pdbx_seq_one_letter_code
_entity_poly.pdbx_strand_id
1 'polypeptide(L)'
;MLRTSKVHYKSSELYPILHEHFGKSMNLARIKALSMMLCALCKVQRVTYSKLASAFDSNAASESSLRRIQRLIAQCEISTDLIAKLILKLIPVQGPYNLTLDRTNWKFSNTNINI
;
A
#
# COMPACT_ATOMS: atom_id res chain seq x y z
N MET A 1 -15.92 -23.47 5.95
CA MET A 1 -15.85 -22.63 6.36
C MET A 1 -14.79 -21.92 6.36
N LEU A 2 -14.66 -20.92 6.34
CA LEU A 2 -13.66 -20.30 6.33
C LEU A 2 -13.38 -19.59 7.36
N ARG A 3 -12.45 -19.30 7.70
CA ARG A 3 -12.06 -18.70 8.61
C ARG A 3 -11.43 -17.63 8.27
N THR A 4 -11.81 -16.72 7.85
CA THR A 4 -11.17 -15.57 7.42
C THR A 4 -10.70 -14.68 8.51
N SER A 5 -11.17 -14.86 9.67
CA SER A 5 -10.77 -14.05 10.80
C SER A 5 -9.30 -14.26 11.17
N LYS A 6 -8.70 -15.32 10.67
CA LYS A 6 -7.32 -15.64 11.01
C LYS A 6 -6.31 -15.22 9.94
N VAL A 7 -6.70 -14.37 9.06
CA VAL A 7 -5.76 -13.90 8.03
C VAL A 7 -4.71 -13.02 8.70
N HIS A 8 -3.47 -13.37 8.50
CA HIS A 8 -2.34 -12.62 9.01
C HIS A 8 -1.63 -11.93 7.87
N TYR A 9 -1.49 -10.63 7.98
CA TYR A 9 -0.80 -9.86 6.95
C TYR A 9 0.61 -9.59 7.44
N LYS A 10 1.56 -10.36 6.96
CA LYS A 10 2.95 -10.21 7.34
C LYS A 10 3.74 -9.54 6.23
N SER A 11 4.53 -8.56 6.61
CA SER A 11 5.37 -7.88 5.64
C SER A 11 6.39 -8.81 5.00
N SER A 12 6.80 -9.86 5.71
CA SER A 12 7.75 -10.82 5.19
C SER A 12 7.20 -11.62 4.00
N GLU A 13 5.89 -11.72 3.89
CA GLU A 13 5.27 -12.42 2.76
C GLU A 13 5.10 -11.50 1.56
N LEU A 14 4.85 -10.22 1.82
CA LEU A 14 4.66 -9.26 0.76
C LEU A 14 5.97 -8.72 0.20
N TYR A 15 6.99 -8.64 1.04
CA TYR A 15 8.26 -8.04 0.65
C TYR A 15 8.87 -8.68 -0.61
N PRO A 16 8.94 -10.01 -0.74
CA PRO A 16 9.52 -10.59 -1.95
C PRO A 16 8.81 -10.19 -3.22
N ILE A 17 7.48 -10.07 -3.16
CA ILE A 17 6.68 -9.68 -4.31
C ILE A 17 7.02 -8.24 -4.71
N LEU A 18 7.07 -7.34 -3.73
CA LEU A 18 7.40 -5.95 -3.99
C LEU A 18 8.85 -5.78 -4.43
N HIS A 19 9.76 -6.56 -3.86
CA HIS A 19 11.15 -6.52 -4.24
C HIS A 19 11.35 -6.92 -5.70
N GLU A 20 10.67 -7.97 -6.12
CA GLU A 20 10.74 -8.39 -7.51
C GLU A 20 10.21 -7.32 -8.45
N HIS A 21 9.14 -6.66 -8.04
CA HIS A 21 8.47 -5.68 -8.90
C HIS A 21 9.16 -4.32 -8.90
N PHE A 22 9.60 -3.85 -7.73
CA PHE A 22 10.16 -2.50 -7.59
C PHE A 22 11.66 -2.47 -7.36
N GLY A 23 12.31 -3.61 -7.36
CA GLY A 23 13.72 -3.70 -6.97
C GLY A 23 14.67 -2.84 -7.79
N LYS A 24 14.31 -2.54 -9.03
CA LYS A 24 15.13 -1.69 -9.90
C LYS A 24 14.82 -0.20 -9.74
N SER A 25 13.67 0.12 -9.20
CA SER A 25 13.20 1.50 -9.11
C SER A 25 13.32 2.09 -7.72
N MET A 26 13.50 1.26 -6.72
CA MET A 26 13.39 1.67 -5.34
C MET A 26 14.44 0.96 -4.52
N ASN A 27 15.03 1.63 -3.51
CA ASN A 27 16.00 0.96 -2.67
C ASN A 27 15.30 0.01 -1.69
N LEU A 28 16.10 -0.89 -1.12
CA LEU A 28 15.57 -1.95 -0.27
C LEU A 28 14.84 -1.42 0.96
N ALA A 29 15.36 -0.36 1.56
CA ALA A 29 14.74 0.22 2.75
C ALA A 29 13.34 0.74 2.46
N ARG A 30 13.15 1.35 1.30
CA ARG A 30 11.84 1.85 0.91
C ARG A 30 10.87 0.72 0.58
N ILE A 31 11.36 -0.32 -0.08
CA ILE A 31 10.51 -1.48 -0.38
C ILE A 31 10.05 -2.13 0.92
N LYS A 32 10.96 -2.27 1.89
CA LYS A 32 10.63 -2.84 3.17
C LYS A 32 9.61 -1.98 3.92
N ALA A 33 9.81 -0.66 3.92
CA ALA A 33 8.87 0.26 4.56
C ALA A 33 7.50 0.20 3.88
N LEU A 34 7.48 0.11 2.55
CA LEU A 34 6.24 0.02 1.80
C LEU A 34 5.50 -1.27 2.14
N SER A 35 6.20 -2.39 2.22
CA SER A 35 5.56 -3.66 2.56
C SER A 35 4.96 -3.63 3.96
N MET A 36 5.68 -3.03 4.92
CA MET A 36 5.16 -2.89 6.28
C MET A 36 3.94 -1.97 6.33
N MET A 37 3.97 -0.89 5.56
CA MET A 37 2.85 0.05 5.52
C MET A 37 1.61 -0.59 4.90
N LEU A 38 1.78 -1.36 3.83
CA LEU A 38 0.66 -2.03 3.19
C LEU A 38 0.04 -3.09 4.11
N CYS A 39 0.87 -3.85 4.82
CA CYS A 39 0.36 -4.83 5.77
C CYS A 39 -0.35 -4.15 6.94
N ALA A 40 0.19 -3.04 7.43
CA ALA A 40 -0.46 -2.27 8.48
C ALA A 40 -1.80 -1.71 8.02
N LEU A 41 -1.85 -1.23 6.79
CA LEU A 41 -3.09 -0.71 6.22
C LEU A 41 -4.17 -1.79 6.16
N CYS A 42 -3.80 -3.00 5.79
CA CYS A 42 -4.74 -4.11 5.77
C CYS A 42 -5.27 -4.45 7.17
N LYS A 43 -4.42 -4.32 8.19
CA LYS A 43 -4.83 -4.59 9.56
C LYS A 43 -5.73 -3.50 10.12
N VAL A 44 -5.38 -2.24 9.89
CA VAL A 44 -6.06 -1.10 10.49
C VAL A 44 -7.23 -0.63 9.66
N GLN A 45 -7.10 -0.73 8.35
CA GLN A 45 -8.12 -0.29 7.38
C GLN A 45 -8.42 1.21 7.48
N ARG A 46 -7.43 2.00 7.88
CA ARG A 46 -7.53 3.46 7.96
C ARG A 46 -6.20 4.08 7.58
N VAL A 47 -6.27 5.18 6.86
CA VAL A 47 -5.07 5.89 6.45
C VAL A 47 -4.76 6.98 7.48
N THR A 48 -4.52 6.57 8.70
CA THR A 48 -4.07 7.45 9.77
C THR A 48 -2.65 7.06 10.13
N TYR A 49 -1.72 7.96 9.98
CA TYR A 49 -0.30 7.64 10.13
C TYR A 49 0.04 7.03 11.47
N SER A 50 -0.50 7.57 12.56
CA SER A 50 -0.21 7.04 13.87
C SER A 50 -0.74 5.63 14.07
N LYS A 51 -1.90 5.33 13.52
CA LYS A 51 -2.46 3.98 13.60
C LYS A 51 -1.70 3.01 12.72
N LEU A 52 -1.29 3.44 11.54
CA LEU A 52 -0.46 2.61 10.67
C LEU A 52 0.87 2.30 11.34
N ALA A 53 1.47 3.30 11.99
CA ALA A 53 2.75 3.12 12.66
C ALA A 53 2.65 2.12 13.81
N SER A 54 1.56 2.16 14.57
CA SER A 54 1.38 1.24 15.69
C SER A 54 1.13 -0.19 15.24
N ALA A 55 0.71 -0.38 13.99
CA ALA A 55 0.45 -1.71 13.44
C ALA A 55 1.63 -2.25 12.63
N PHE A 56 2.76 -1.57 12.61
CA PHE A 56 3.92 -2.04 11.89
C PHE A 56 4.45 -3.34 12.49
N ASP A 57 4.78 -4.28 11.61
CA ASP A 57 5.36 -5.55 12.00
C ASP A 57 6.86 -5.34 12.24
N SER A 58 7.20 -4.68 13.33
CA SER A 58 8.56 -4.28 13.64
C SER A 58 8.72 -4.13 15.15
N ASN A 59 9.94 -4.35 15.63
CA ASN A 59 10.26 -4.14 17.03
C ASN A 59 10.57 -2.69 17.35
N ALA A 60 10.59 -1.83 16.35
CA ALA A 60 10.87 -0.43 16.56
C ALA A 60 9.72 0.27 17.25
N ALA A 61 9.99 1.35 17.94
CA ALA A 61 8.97 2.14 18.58
C ALA A 61 8.04 2.77 17.55
N SER A 62 6.80 3.04 17.96
CA SER A 62 5.80 3.63 17.06
C SER A 62 6.26 4.95 16.47
N GLU A 63 7.01 5.75 17.22
CA GLU A 63 7.53 7.01 16.71
C GLU A 63 8.50 6.81 15.55
N SER A 64 9.36 5.80 15.65
CA SER A 64 10.28 5.48 14.57
C SER A 64 9.52 5.01 13.34
N SER A 65 8.49 4.20 13.53
CA SER A 65 7.66 3.73 12.44
C SER A 65 6.90 4.89 11.79
N LEU A 66 6.42 5.83 12.60
CA LEU A 66 5.74 7.00 12.10
C LEU A 66 6.66 7.83 11.19
N ARG A 67 7.92 8.02 11.61
CA ARG A 67 8.89 8.74 10.80
C ARG A 67 9.19 8.02 9.49
N ARG A 68 9.22 6.69 9.52
CA ARG A 68 9.43 5.91 8.30
C ARG A 68 8.28 6.11 7.32
N ILE A 69 7.05 6.12 7.81
CA ILE A 69 5.89 6.39 6.97
C ILE A 69 5.98 7.79 6.38
N GLN A 70 6.30 8.77 7.19
CA GLN A 70 6.40 10.15 6.73
C GLN A 70 7.47 10.32 5.65
N ARG A 71 8.62 9.68 5.84
CA ARG A 71 9.68 9.71 4.82
C ARG A 71 9.26 9.02 3.54
N LEU A 72 8.59 7.89 3.67
CA LEU A 72 8.14 7.17 2.50
C LEU A 72 7.18 8.02 1.67
N ILE A 73 6.21 8.64 2.33
CA ILE A 73 5.23 9.47 1.64
C ILE A 73 5.89 10.70 1.02
N ALA A 74 6.85 11.30 1.73
CA ALA A 74 7.46 12.56 1.27
C ALA A 74 8.51 12.36 0.18
N GLN A 75 9.22 11.25 0.19
CA GLN A 75 10.39 11.08 -0.66
C GLN A 75 10.29 9.99 -1.72
N CYS A 76 9.29 9.14 -1.61
CA CYS A 76 9.16 8.02 -2.54
C CYS A 76 8.16 8.35 -3.63
N GLU A 77 8.63 8.39 -4.85
CA GLU A 77 7.75 8.55 -6.00
C GLU A 77 7.61 7.20 -6.65
N ILE A 78 6.39 6.78 -6.87
CA ILE A 78 6.11 5.52 -7.53
C ILE A 78 5.36 5.79 -8.81
N SER A 79 5.89 5.27 -9.91
CA SER A 79 5.23 5.39 -11.20
C SER A 79 3.86 4.72 -11.17
N THR A 80 2.84 5.40 -11.64
CA THR A 80 1.51 4.82 -11.75
C THR A 80 1.50 3.60 -12.68
N ASP A 81 2.41 3.60 -13.65
CA ASP A 81 2.57 2.48 -14.56
C ASP A 81 3.02 1.23 -13.82
N LEU A 82 3.98 1.38 -12.91
CA LEU A 82 4.45 0.27 -12.09
C LEU A 82 3.36 -0.22 -11.14
N ILE A 83 2.57 0.68 -10.60
CA ILE A 83 1.46 0.30 -9.73
C ILE A 83 0.43 -0.50 -10.51
N ALA A 84 0.08 -0.04 -11.71
CA ALA A 84 -0.88 -0.74 -12.56
C ALA A 84 -0.39 -2.13 -12.91
N LYS A 85 0.88 -2.27 -13.25
CA LYS A 85 1.47 -3.57 -13.56
C LYS A 85 1.45 -4.50 -12.36
N LEU A 86 1.71 -3.98 -11.17
CA LEU A 86 1.65 -4.77 -9.96
C LEU A 86 0.24 -5.25 -9.68
N ILE A 87 -0.74 -4.38 -9.82
CA ILE A 87 -2.14 -4.75 -9.59
C ILE A 87 -2.57 -5.86 -10.56
N LEU A 88 -2.21 -5.72 -11.84
CA LEU A 88 -2.53 -6.77 -12.82
C LEU A 88 -1.86 -8.09 -12.48
N LYS A 89 -0.64 -8.03 -11.94
CA LYS A 89 0.08 -9.23 -11.56
C LYS A 89 -0.55 -9.92 -10.36
N LEU A 90 -1.15 -9.15 -9.45
CA LEU A 90 -1.75 -9.69 -8.24
C LEU A 90 -3.19 -10.18 -8.42
N ILE A 91 -3.85 -9.74 -9.48
CA ILE A 91 -5.22 -10.19 -9.77
C ILE A 91 -5.18 -11.66 -10.14
N PRO A 92 -5.96 -12.51 -9.46
CA PRO A 92 -5.90 -13.96 -9.70
C PRO A 92 -6.64 -14.41 -10.97
N VAL A 93 -7.20 -13.48 -11.70
CA VAL A 93 -7.94 -13.81 -12.94
C VAL A 93 -7.12 -13.37 -14.13
N GLN A 94 -7.02 -14.21 -15.14
CA GLN A 94 -6.29 -13.86 -16.35
C GLN A 94 -7.21 -13.18 -17.35
N GLY A 95 -6.63 -12.31 -18.16
CA GLY A 95 -7.37 -11.55 -19.13
C GLY A 95 -8.12 -12.36 -20.17
N PRO A 96 -8.94 -11.73 -21.00
CA PRO A 96 -9.04 -10.27 -21.10
C PRO A 96 -9.83 -9.64 -19.96
N TYR A 97 -9.50 -8.40 -19.67
CA TYR A 97 -10.13 -7.67 -18.58
C TYR A 97 -11.05 -6.59 -19.12
N ASN A 98 -12.16 -6.40 -18.46
CA ASN A 98 -13.02 -5.27 -18.73
C ASN A 98 -12.73 -4.18 -17.72
N LEU A 99 -12.36 -3.01 -18.22
CA LEU A 99 -12.05 -1.89 -17.36
C LEU A 99 -13.20 -0.90 -17.38
N THR A 100 -13.65 -0.55 -16.19
CA THR A 100 -14.72 0.43 -16.04
C THR A 100 -14.16 1.65 -15.35
N LEU A 101 -14.40 2.81 -15.94
CA LEU A 101 -13.97 4.05 -15.35
C LEU A 101 -15.16 4.73 -14.74
N ASP A 102 -15.10 4.93 -13.44
CA ASP A 102 -16.15 5.60 -12.73
C ASP A 102 -15.63 6.92 -12.19
N ARG A 103 -16.41 7.95 -12.39
CA ARG A 103 -15.99 9.28 -12.03
C ARG A 103 -16.52 9.65 -10.66
N THR A 104 -15.67 10.13 -9.80
CA THR A 104 -16.06 10.58 -8.49
C THR A 104 -16.16 12.10 -8.47
N ASN A 105 -17.33 12.61 -8.12
CA ASN A 105 -17.52 14.04 -7.99
C ASN A 105 -17.54 14.41 -6.53
N TRP A 106 -16.64 15.30 -6.14
CA TRP A 106 -16.62 15.82 -4.78
C TRP A 106 -16.98 17.29 -4.83
N LYS A 107 -17.71 17.71 -3.83
CA LYS A 107 -17.97 19.13 -3.66
C LYS A 107 -17.11 19.63 -2.52
N PHE A 108 -16.35 20.66 -2.80
CA PHE A 108 -15.60 21.32 -1.76
C PHE A 108 -16.10 22.76 -1.76
N SER A 109 -16.90 23.11 -0.76
CA SER A 109 -17.64 24.37 -0.74
C SER A 109 -18.56 24.43 -1.96
N ASN A 110 -18.40 25.42 -2.83
CA ASN A 110 -19.20 25.52 -4.05
C ASN A 110 -18.50 24.98 -5.27
N THR A 111 -17.34 24.34 -5.09
CA THR A 111 -16.55 23.85 -6.22
C THR A 111 -16.71 22.34 -6.37
N ASN A 112 -16.98 21.90 -7.57
CA ASN A 112 -17.02 20.47 -7.88
C ASN A 112 -15.64 20.01 -8.26
N ILE A 113 -15.19 18.92 -7.64
CA ILE A 113 -13.90 18.32 -7.94
C ILE A 113 -14.16 16.96 -8.57
N ASN A 114 -13.64 16.76 -9.78
CA ASN A 114 -13.76 15.50 -10.48
C ASN A 114 -12.43 14.78 -10.40
N ILE A 115 -12.47 13.54 -9.97
CA ILE A 115 -11.29 12.70 -9.89
C ILE A 115 -11.50 11.45 -10.73
#